data_1760bf3262f44d961f8612bf26061f1c
#
_entry.id   1760bf3262f44d961f8612bf26061f1c
#
_cell.length_a   1.000
_cell.length_b   1.000
_cell.length_c   1.000
_cell.angle_alpha   90.00
_cell.angle_beta   90.00
_cell.angle_gamma   90.00
#
_symmetry.space_group_name_H-M   'P 1'
#
loop_
_entity.id
_entity.type
_entity.pdbx_description
1 polymer ?
#
loop_
_entity_poly.entity_id
_entity_poly.type
_entity_poly.pdbx_seq_one_letter_code
_entity_poly.pdbx_strand_id
1 'polypeptide(L)'
;DRADEDEILSRRIARGKDAVDVDVITDPQRVIAMQQACEDVYVDPALRMYMVEVVARTREDPRVLVGASPRGSQALLKTSRAAAALRGRDFVTPDDVKAIAELALAHRIILKPEHQIKGLESGEVIQTILREVPVPTV
;
A
#
# COMPACT_ATOMS: atom_id res chain seq x y z
N ASP A 1 16.30 10.97 17.01
CA ASP A 1 17.33 10.84 18.07
C ASP A 1 17.09 11.93 19.14
N ARG A 2 18.00 12.07 20.15
CA ARG A 2 17.85 13.09 21.21
C ARG A 2 17.93 14.52 20.67
N ALA A 3 18.68 14.74 19.61
CA ALA A 3 18.81 16.05 18.97
C ALA A 3 17.50 16.45 18.28
N ASP A 4 16.82 15.50 17.65
CA ASP A 4 15.51 15.74 17.03
C ASP A 4 14.44 16.06 18.09
N GLU A 5 14.49 15.39 19.25
CA GLU A 5 13.57 15.68 20.37
C GLU A 5 13.80 17.08 20.94
N ASP A 6 15.06 17.50 21.11
CA ASP A 6 15.41 18.85 21.57
C ASP A 6 14.95 19.91 20.57
N GLU A 7 15.13 19.67 19.27
CA GLU A 7 14.65 20.56 18.21
C GLU A 7 13.12 20.71 18.23
N ILE A 8 12.36 19.61 18.48
CA ILE A 8 10.89 19.66 18.63
C ILE A 8 10.51 20.60 19.79
N LEU A 9 11.16 20.45 20.95
CA LEU A 9 10.91 21.28 22.12
C LEU A 9 11.27 22.76 21.87
N SER A 10 12.42 22.99 21.23
CA SER A 10 12.89 24.34 20.88
C SER A 10 11.88 25.05 19.97
N ARG A 11 11.37 24.35 18.92
CA ARG A 11 10.33 24.87 18.02
C ARG A 11 9.02 25.13 18.75
N ARG A 12 8.64 24.25 19.71
CA ARG A 12 7.45 24.44 20.53
C ARG A 12 7.55 25.67 21.42
N ILE A 13 8.71 25.88 22.06
CA ILE A 13 8.99 27.06 22.91
C ILE A 13 8.96 28.34 22.06
N ALA A 14 9.65 28.35 20.94
CA ALA A 14 9.70 29.51 20.04
C ALA A 14 8.30 29.90 19.50
N ARG A 15 7.42 28.92 19.22
CA ARG A 15 6.06 29.14 18.75
C ARG A 15 5.11 29.65 19.83
N GLY A 16 5.36 29.35 21.10
CA GLY A 16 4.54 29.77 22.24
C GLY A 16 3.14 29.16 22.35
N LYS A 17 2.71 28.31 21.40
CA LYS A 17 1.41 27.62 21.33
C LYS A 17 1.56 26.21 20.76
N ASP A 18 0.61 25.30 21.07
CA ASP A 18 0.60 23.95 20.52
C ASP A 18 0.15 23.91 19.05
N ALA A 19 -0.79 24.79 18.69
CA ALA A 19 -1.26 24.87 17.32
C ALA A 19 -0.14 25.24 16.34
N VAL A 20 -0.11 24.58 15.21
CA VAL A 20 0.72 24.89 14.07
C VAL A 20 -0.17 25.44 12.98
N ASP A 21 0.16 26.62 12.46
CA ASP A 21 -0.55 27.20 11.34
C ASP A 21 -0.10 26.45 10.07
N VAL A 22 -1.05 25.87 9.35
CA VAL A 22 -0.82 25.12 8.11
C VAL A 22 -1.65 25.75 7.01
N ASP A 23 -1.01 25.99 5.87
CA ASP A 23 -1.71 26.55 4.71
C ASP A 23 -2.76 25.56 4.17
N VAL A 24 -3.93 26.09 3.81
CA VAL A 24 -4.97 25.28 3.16
C VAL A 24 -4.60 25.11 1.70
N ILE A 25 -4.27 23.88 1.29
CA ILE A 25 -3.84 23.53 -0.08
C ILE A 25 -4.98 22.99 -0.94
N THR A 26 -6.10 22.59 -0.33
CA THR A 26 -7.27 22.02 -1.03
C THR A 26 -8.53 22.21 -0.20
N ASP A 27 -9.68 21.90 -0.78
CA ASP A 27 -10.99 21.90 -0.14
C ASP A 27 -11.65 20.51 -0.21
N PRO A 28 -12.69 20.22 0.60
CA PRO A 28 -13.36 18.93 0.61
C PRO A 28 -13.93 18.51 -0.75
N GLN A 29 -14.40 19.45 -1.57
CA GLN A 29 -14.97 19.17 -2.88
C GLN A 29 -13.90 18.65 -3.84
N ARG A 30 -12.71 19.24 -3.82
CA ARG A 30 -11.56 18.74 -4.60
C ARG A 30 -11.12 17.36 -4.15
N VAL A 31 -11.11 17.08 -2.85
CA VAL A 31 -10.79 15.73 -2.33
C VAL A 31 -11.79 14.70 -2.85
N ILE A 32 -13.09 15.01 -2.82
CA ILE A 32 -14.15 14.13 -3.36
C ILE A 32 -13.95 13.91 -4.86
N ALA A 33 -13.65 14.98 -5.61
CA ALA A 33 -13.36 14.86 -7.04
C ALA A 33 -12.13 13.96 -7.33
N MET A 34 -11.06 14.07 -6.54
CA MET A 34 -9.89 13.19 -6.64
C MET A 34 -10.25 11.72 -6.34
N GLN A 35 -11.09 11.48 -5.33
CA GLN A 35 -11.57 10.12 -5.01
C GLN A 35 -12.36 9.54 -6.18
N GLN A 36 -13.27 10.33 -6.78
CA GLN A 36 -14.05 9.89 -7.93
C GLN A 36 -13.13 9.59 -9.14
N ALA A 37 -12.17 10.45 -9.43
CA ALA A 37 -11.21 10.24 -10.50
C ALA A 37 -10.41 8.92 -10.32
N CYS A 38 -10.09 8.54 -9.08
CA CYS A 38 -9.46 7.24 -8.81
C CYS A 38 -10.40 6.06 -9.10
N GLU A 39 -11.72 6.20 -8.89
CA GLU A 39 -12.70 5.15 -9.21
C GLU A 39 -12.90 4.99 -10.74
N ASP A 40 -12.67 6.04 -11.51
CA ASP A 40 -12.78 6.03 -12.98
C ASP A 40 -11.58 5.37 -13.68
N VAL A 41 -10.46 5.16 -12.98
CA VAL A 41 -9.27 4.49 -13.53
C VAL A 41 -9.60 3.03 -13.91
N TYR A 42 -9.38 2.69 -15.18
CA TYR A 42 -9.67 1.36 -15.72
C TYR A 42 -8.74 0.29 -15.16
N VAL A 43 -9.29 -0.89 -14.93
CA VAL A 43 -8.53 -2.08 -14.51
C VAL A 43 -8.95 -3.27 -15.36
N ASP A 44 -8.00 -3.81 -16.11
CA ASP A 44 -8.23 -4.97 -16.96
C ASP A 44 -8.68 -6.19 -16.13
N PRO A 45 -9.63 -7.02 -16.63
CA PRO A 45 -10.07 -8.24 -15.96
C PRO A 45 -8.92 -9.20 -15.61
N ALA A 46 -7.92 -9.36 -16.48
CA ALA A 46 -6.76 -10.20 -16.22
C ALA A 46 -5.91 -9.65 -15.06
N LEU A 47 -5.77 -8.33 -14.98
CA LEU A 47 -5.05 -7.67 -13.89
C LEU A 47 -5.81 -7.79 -12.54
N ARG A 48 -7.16 -7.76 -12.59
CA ARG A 48 -7.97 -8.05 -11.38
C ARG A 48 -7.73 -9.47 -10.89
N MET A 49 -7.69 -10.45 -11.80
CA MET A 49 -7.38 -11.84 -11.43
C MET A 49 -5.97 -11.98 -10.88
N TYR A 50 -4.98 -11.27 -11.43
CA TYR A 50 -3.63 -11.21 -10.89
C TYR A 50 -3.60 -10.70 -9.44
N MET A 51 -4.31 -9.62 -9.13
CA MET A 51 -4.42 -9.11 -7.75
C MET A 51 -5.04 -10.16 -6.81
N VAL A 52 -6.07 -10.87 -7.26
CA VAL A 52 -6.72 -11.93 -6.48
C VAL A 52 -5.75 -13.09 -6.24
N GLU A 53 -5.00 -13.50 -7.26
CA GLU A 53 -4.02 -14.58 -7.16
C GLU A 53 -2.88 -14.22 -6.19
N VAL A 54 -2.33 -13.01 -6.27
CA VAL A 54 -1.32 -12.52 -5.33
C VAL A 54 -1.81 -12.62 -3.88
N VAL A 55 -3.05 -12.21 -3.62
CA VAL A 55 -3.66 -12.29 -2.27
C VAL A 55 -3.95 -13.74 -1.88
N ALA A 56 -4.42 -14.59 -2.80
CA ALA A 56 -4.65 -16.01 -2.54
C ALA A 56 -3.35 -16.72 -2.13
N ARG A 57 -2.27 -16.47 -2.83
CA ARG A 57 -0.94 -17.02 -2.52
C ARG A 57 -0.46 -16.68 -1.11
N THR A 58 -0.83 -15.54 -0.56
CA THR A 58 -0.49 -15.25 0.85
C THR A 58 -1.10 -16.25 1.84
N ARG A 59 -2.23 -16.89 1.50
CA ARG A 59 -2.90 -17.88 2.34
C ARG A 59 -2.35 -19.31 2.14
N GLU A 60 -1.67 -19.54 1.04
CA GLU A 60 -1.09 -20.84 0.65
C GLU A 60 0.41 -20.93 0.99
N ASP A 61 1.05 -19.80 1.23
CA ASP A 61 2.50 -19.73 1.50
C ASP A 61 2.84 -20.46 2.82
N PRO A 62 3.76 -21.43 2.79
CA PRO A 62 4.10 -22.23 3.97
C PRO A 62 4.71 -21.42 5.12
N ARG A 63 5.23 -20.24 4.86
CA ARG A 63 5.82 -19.31 5.84
C ARG A 63 4.77 -18.47 6.57
N VAL A 64 3.55 -18.40 6.03
CA VAL A 64 2.47 -17.56 6.54
C VAL A 64 1.58 -18.38 7.47
N LEU A 65 1.27 -17.84 8.64
CA LEU A 65 0.31 -18.38 9.60
C LEU A 65 -1.12 -17.90 9.26
N VAL A 66 -1.25 -16.59 8.99
CA VAL A 66 -2.53 -15.96 8.59
C VAL A 66 -2.28 -15.13 7.34
N GLY A 67 -2.86 -15.53 6.24
CA GLY A 67 -2.78 -14.80 4.97
C GLY A 67 -3.77 -13.64 4.88
N ALA A 68 -3.61 -12.80 3.87
CA ALA A 68 -4.47 -11.66 3.65
C ALA A 68 -5.90 -12.07 3.27
N SER A 69 -6.87 -11.37 3.83
CA SER A 69 -8.29 -11.56 3.52
C SER A 69 -8.64 -10.93 2.15
N PRO A 70 -9.87 -11.16 1.61
CA PRO A 70 -10.34 -10.46 0.40
C PRO A 70 -10.27 -8.94 0.45
N ARG A 71 -10.22 -8.33 1.64
CA ARG A 71 -9.94 -6.90 1.82
C ARG A 71 -8.54 -6.51 1.32
N GLY A 72 -7.60 -7.47 1.27
CA GLY A 72 -6.29 -7.27 0.64
C GLY A 72 -6.42 -7.01 -0.86
N SER A 73 -7.26 -7.79 -1.58
CA SER A 73 -7.52 -7.56 -3.01
C SER A 73 -8.19 -6.20 -3.26
N GLN A 74 -9.13 -5.80 -2.40
CA GLN A 74 -9.75 -4.48 -2.47
C GLN A 74 -8.74 -3.34 -2.19
N ALA A 75 -7.81 -3.56 -1.27
CA ALA A 75 -6.75 -2.60 -0.99
C ALA A 75 -5.83 -2.45 -2.21
N LEU A 76 -5.37 -3.57 -2.81
CA LEU A 76 -4.57 -3.53 -4.03
C LEU A 76 -5.28 -2.78 -5.16
N LEU A 77 -6.56 -3.08 -5.40
CA LEU A 77 -7.36 -2.41 -6.42
C LEU A 77 -7.36 -0.89 -6.23
N LYS A 78 -7.73 -0.43 -5.03
CA LYS A 78 -7.84 1.01 -4.72
C LYS A 78 -6.49 1.73 -4.79
N THR A 79 -5.47 1.13 -4.20
CA THR A 79 -4.14 1.77 -4.15
C THR A 79 -3.43 1.76 -5.50
N SER A 80 -3.63 0.72 -6.33
CA SER A 80 -3.09 0.69 -7.70
C SER A 80 -3.76 1.71 -8.61
N ARG A 81 -5.07 1.92 -8.49
CA ARG A 81 -5.79 2.99 -9.19
C ARG A 81 -5.26 4.36 -8.81
N ALA A 82 -5.10 4.62 -7.51
CA ALA A 82 -4.53 5.87 -7.03
C ALA A 82 -3.08 6.06 -7.54
N ALA A 83 -2.27 5.01 -7.56
CA ALA A 83 -0.90 5.06 -8.08
C ALA A 83 -0.86 5.38 -9.58
N ALA A 84 -1.77 4.82 -10.38
CA ALA A 84 -1.91 5.13 -11.80
C ALA A 84 -2.36 6.59 -12.02
N ALA A 85 -3.39 7.04 -11.28
CA ALA A 85 -3.87 8.43 -11.33
C ALA A 85 -2.78 9.45 -10.99
N LEU A 86 -1.98 9.20 -9.95
CA LEU A 86 -0.85 10.05 -9.56
C LEU A 86 0.24 10.12 -10.65
N ARG A 87 0.32 9.11 -11.53
CA ARG A 87 1.21 9.08 -12.70
C ARG A 87 0.55 9.63 -13.97
N GLY A 88 -0.63 10.21 -13.84
CA GLY A 88 -1.37 10.80 -14.96
C GLY A 88 -1.96 9.79 -15.94
N ARG A 89 -2.24 8.54 -15.49
CA ARG A 89 -2.83 7.48 -16.32
C ARG A 89 -4.26 7.18 -15.90
N ASP A 90 -5.09 6.83 -16.85
CA ASP A 90 -6.48 6.41 -16.70
C ASP A 90 -6.65 4.88 -16.70
N PHE A 91 -5.55 4.14 -16.65
CA PHE A 91 -5.52 2.68 -16.53
C PHE A 91 -4.38 2.21 -15.60
N VAL A 92 -4.60 1.07 -14.95
CA VAL A 92 -3.63 0.39 -14.07
C VAL A 92 -2.76 -0.56 -14.89
N THR A 93 -1.46 -0.60 -14.57
CA THR A 93 -0.50 -1.56 -15.11
C THR A 93 -0.09 -2.60 -14.06
N PRO A 94 0.47 -3.75 -14.46
CA PRO A 94 1.04 -4.71 -13.50
C PRO A 94 2.11 -4.08 -12.59
N ASP A 95 2.88 -3.14 -13.09
CA ASP A 95 3.92 -2.46 -12.30
C ASP A 95 3.34 -1.57 -11.21
N ASP A 96 2.15 -0.99 -11.42
CA ASP A 96 1.46 -0.26 -10.35
C ASP A 96 1.05 -1.18 -9.21
N VAL A 97 0.55 -2.39 -9.55
CA VAL A 97 0.19 -3.40 -8.55
C VAL A 97 1.42 -3.84 -7.77
N LYS A 98 2.53 -4.16 -8.46
CA LYS A 98 3.78 -4.58 -7.82
C LYS A 98 4.36 -3.51 -6.89
N ALA A 99 4.37 -2.26 -7.35
CA ALA A 99 4.91 -1.14 -6.58
C ALA A 99 4.19 -0.91 -5.24
N ILE A 100 2.89 -1.24 -5.20
CA ILE A 100 2.03 -0.97 -4.03
C ILE A 100 1.80 -2.23 -3.16
N ALA A 101 2.05 -3.44 -3.69
CA ALA A 101 1.63 -4.69 -3.07
C ALA A 101 2.24 -4.89 -1.67
N GLU A 102 3.51 -4.60 -1.48
CA GLU A 102 4.14 -4.73 -0.16
C GLU A 102 3.50 -3.80 0.85
N LEU A 103 3.33 -2.52 0.51
CA LEU A 103 2.70 -1.52 1.38
C LEU A 103 1.25 -1.87 1.73
N ALA A 104 0.53 -2.46 0.76
CA ALA A 104 -0.87 -2.82 0.93
C ALA A 104 -1.07 -4.14 1.68
N LEU A 105 -0.13 -5.09 1.64
CA LEU A 105 -0.35 -6.46 2.10
C LEU A 105 0.54 -6.88 3.28
N ALA A 106 1.75 -6.34 3.46
CA ALA A 106 2.69 -6.81 4.48
C ALA A 106 2.10 -6.74 5.90
N HIS A 107 1.35 -5.69 6.21
CA HIS A 107 0.66 -5.52 7.50
C HIS A 107 -0.64 -6.33 7.64
N ARG A 108 -1.01 -7.12 6.61
CA ARG A 108 -2.24 -7.94 6.55
C ARG A 108 -1.96 -9.43 6.61
N ILE A 109 -0.70 -9.83 6.74
CA ILE A 109 -0.28 -11.22 6.92
C ILE A 109 0.46 -11.38 8.23
N ILE A 110 0.37 -12.57 8.79
CA ILE A 110 1.11 -12.96 10.01
C ILE A 110 1.99 -14.14 9.63
N LEU A 111 3.28 -14.02 9.82
CA LEU A 111 4.22 -15.11 9.58
C LEU A 111 4.20 -16.11 10.73
N LYS A 112 4.58 -17.35 10.45
CA LYS A 112 4.80 -18.36 11.49
C LYS A 112 5.98 -17.97 12.39
N PRO A 113 5.91 -18.24 13.71
CA PRO A 113 6.95 -17.84 14.66
C PRO A 113 8.35 -18.30 14.29
N GLU A 114 8.48 -19.52 13.75
CA GLU A 114 9.78 -20.09 13.33
C GLU A 114 10.47 -19.29 12.23
N HIS A 115 9.71 -18.56 11.41
CA HIS A 115 10.25 -17.70 10.36
C HIS A 115 10.57 -16.30 10.87
N GLN A 116 9.72 -15.76 11.76
CA GLN A 116 9.96 -14.46 12.41
C GLN A 116 11.23 -14.47 13.27
N ILE A 117 11.47 -15.55 14.04
CA ILE A 117 12.67 -15.71 14.86
C ILE A 117 13.95 -15.74 13.99
N LYS A 118 13.84 -16.22 12.76
CA LYS A 118 14.94 -16.21 11.77
C LYS A 118 15.12 -14.86 11.06
N GLY A 119 14.35 -13.86 11.42
CA GLY A 119 14.44 -12.50 10.87
C GLY A 119 13.72 -12.30 9.54
N LEU A 120 12.88 -13.26 9.10
CA LEU A 120 12.08 -13.08 7.88
C LEU A 120 11.02 -12.00 8.09
N GLU A 121 10.92 -11.06 7.16
CA GLU A 121 9.91 -10.00 7.18
C GLU A 121 8.74 -10.30 6.24
N SER A 122 7.55 -9.80 6.61
CA SER A 122 6.33 -9.97 5.79
C SER A 122 6.49 -9.39 4.39
N GLY A 123 7.23 -8.29 4.24
CA GLY A 123 7.53 -7.67 2.94
C GLY A 123 8.29 -8.61 2.01
N GLU A 124 9.28 -9.33 2.50
CA GLU A 124 10.08 -10.29 1.73
C GLU A 124 9.22 -11.44 1.19
N VAL A 125 8.23 -11.89 1.98
CA VAL A 125 7.27 -12.92 1.53
C VAL A 125 6.40 -12.37 0.40
N ILE A 126 5.87 -11.14 0.53
CA ILE A 126 5.10 -10.50 -0.54
C ILE A 126 5.94 -10.35 -1.81
N GLN A 127 7.18 -9.90 -1.70
CA GLN A 127 8.09 -9.77 -2.85
C GLN A 127 8.37 -11.12 -3.53
N THR A 128 8.46 -12.20 -2.75
CA THR A 128 8.61 -13.55 -3.29
C THR A 128 7.37 -13.97 -4.07
N ILE A 129 6.17 -13.80 -3.50
CA ILE A 129 4.90 -14.11 -4.15
C ILE A 129 4.75 -13.34 -5.48
N LEU A 130 5.12 -12.04 -5.50
CA LEU A 130 5.06 -11.21 -6.72
C LEU A 130 5.99 -11.72 -7.83
N ARG A 131 7.09 -12.40 -7.50
CA ARG A 131 7.98 -13.02 -8.50
C ARG A 131 7.45 -14.35 -9.02
N GLU A 132 6.69 -15.08 -8.21
CA GLU A 132 6.15 -16.41 -8.54
C GLU A 132 4.84 -16.34 -9.31
N VAL A 133 3.99 -15.35 -9.03
CA VAL A 133 2.69 -15.20 -9.70
C VAL A 133 2.89 -14.65 -11.12
N PRO A 134 2.44 -15.37 -12.16
CA PRO A 134 2.59 -14.91 -13.54
C PRO A 134 1.91 -13.56 -13.78
N VAL A 135 2.65 -12.66 -14.40
CA VAL A 135 2.12 -11.33 -14.78
C VAL A 135 1.29 -11.46 -16.05
N PRO A 136 0.03 -10.97 -16.06
CA PRO A 136 -0.78 -11.01 -17.28
C PRO A 136 -0.20 -10.08 -18.35
N THR A 137 -0.33 -10.49 -19.60
CA THR A 137 -0.10 -9.62 -20.75
C THR A 137 -1.34 -8.79 -20.99
N VAL A 138 -1.27 -7.49 -20.70
CA VAL A 138 -2.35 -6.52 -20.86
C VAL A 138 -1.91 -5.36 -21.73
#